data_27ef8435224af14a5237853d78c6b494
#
_entry.id   27ef8435224af14a5237853d78c6b494
#
_cell.length_a   1.000
_cell.length_b   1.000
_cell.length_c   1.000
_cell.angle_alpha   90.00
_cell.angle_beta   90.00
_cell.angle_gamma   90.00
#
_symmetry.space_group_name_H-M   'P 1'
#
loop_
_entity.id
_entity.type
_entity.pdbx_description
1 polymer ?
#
loop_
_entity_poly.entity_id
_entity_poly.type
_entity_poly.pdbx_seq_one_letter_code
_entity_poly.pdbx_strand_id
1 'polypeptide(L)'
;METANTGRMVDVEILRQDTENGSTRWEKFRVPYRHGMNVISILMEIQKNPVTADGKKTTPVAWDMNCLEEVCGACSMIINGRPQQSCSALVDKLTQPIRLEPMATFPIVRDLQVDRSRMFNALKKVKAWVPIDGTYDLGEGPRMPERKRQWAYELSKCMTCGVCMEACPNVSEKADFIGPAPLSQVRLFNTHPTGAMNKDERLAAIMGDGGLANCGNSQNCVAACPKGIPLTTSIAALNRAATVQMFKNFFGSDHMV
;
A
#
# COMPACT_ATOMS: atom_id res chain seq x y z
N MET A 1 28.97 -18.93 10.97
CA MET A 1 27.98 -19.79 11.68
C MET A 1 27.18 -20.52 10.62
N GLU A 2 27.51 -21.78 10.37
CA GLU A 2 26.73 -22.68 9.53
C GLU A 2 25.39 -22.92 10.24
N THR A 3 24.30 -22.39 9.67
CA THR A 3 22.95 -22.70 10.14
C THR A 3 22.67 -24.17 9.84
N ALA A 4 22.53 -24.98 10.89
CA ALA A 4 22.23 -26.40 10.79
C ALA A 4 21.04 -26.60 9.80
N ASN A 5 21.35 -27.26 8.69
CA ASN A 5 20.34 -27.73 7.75
C ASN A 5 19.54 -28.84 8.42
N THR A 6 18.37 -28.52 8.97
CA THR A 6 17.55 -29.45 9.78
C THR A 6 16.82 -30.50 8.91
N GLY A 7 17.05 -30.57 7.60
CA GLY A 7 16.31 -31.43 6.67
C GLY A 7 14.83 -31.00 6.49
N ARG A 8 14.36 -29.96 7.21
CA ARG A 8 13.01 -29.41 7.10
C ARG A 8 12.87 -28.69 5.76
N MET A 9 11.79 -28.95 5.07
CA MET A 9 11.42 -28.27 3.82
C MET A 9 10.26 -27.34 4.03
N VAL A 10 10.14 -26.33 3.20
CA VAL A 10 9.01 -25.37 3.13
C VAL A 10 8.27 -25.62 1.82
N ASP A 11 6.99 -25.95 1.92
CA ASP A 11 6.12 -26.12 0.75
C ASP A 11 5.48 -24.76 0.40
N VAL A 12 5.58 -24.38 -0.88
CA VAL A 12 5.13 -23.09 -1.40
C VAL A 12 4.31 -23.30 -2.67
N GLU A 13 3.20 -22.60 -2.78
CA GLU A 13 2.38 -22.52 -3.99
C GLU A 13 2.39 -21.08 -4.50
N ILE A 14 2.73 -20.87 -5.76
CA ILE A 14 2.80 -19.53 -6.38
C ILE A 14 1.83 -19.48 -7.56
N LEU A 15 0.97 -18.47 -7.56
CA LEU A 15 0.15 -18.16 -8.73
C LEU A 15 1.04 -17.50 -9.79
N ARG A 16 1.22 -18.19 -10.91
CA ARG A 16 2.07 -17.75 -12.02
C ARG A 16 1.22 -17.19 -13.15
N GLN A 17 1.73 -16.13 -13.76
CA GLN A 17 1.19 -15.51 -14.95
C GLN A 17 2.33 -14.90 -15.76
N ASP A 18 2.52 -15.35 -16.99
CA ASP A 18 3.70 -14.98 -17.78
C ASP A 18 3.62 -13.58 -18.41
N THR A 19 2.40 -13.07 -18.64
CA THR A 19 2.13 -11.75 -19.25
C THR A 19 0.87 -11.15 -18.66
N GLU A 20 0.66 -9.84 -18.84
CA GLU A 20 -0.46 -9.06 -18.31
C GLU A 20 -1.85 -9.71 -18.50
N ASN A 21 -2.10 -10.30 -19.67
CA ASN A 21 -3.37 -10.97 -20.01
C ASN A 21 -3.21 -12.49 -20.20
N GLY A 22 -2.12 -13.06 -19.67
CA GLY A 22 -1.83 -14.49 -19.76
C GLY A 22 -2.72 -15.35 -18.88
N SER A 23 -2.79 -16.64 -19.20
CA SER A 23 -3.44 -17.62 -18.34
C SER A 23 -2.68 -17.80 -17.02
N THR A 24 -3.43 -17.91 -15.94
CA THR A 24 -2.88 -18.18 -14.61
C THR A 24 -2.72 -19.69 -14.38
N ARG A 25 -1.70 -20.07 -13.62
CA ARG A 25 -1.47 -21.43 -13.16
C ARG A 25 -0.80 -21.45 -11.81
N TRP A 26 -1.10 -22.45 -11.00
CA TRP A 26 -0.39 -22.69 -9.75
C TRP A 26 0.85 -23.56 -10.00
N GLU A 27 2.00 -23.09 -9.53
CA GLU A 27 3.24 -23.88 -9.48
C GLU A 27 3.61 -24.14 -8.01
N LYS A 28 4.02 -25.40 -7.74
CA LYS A 28 4.43 -25.84 -6.41
C LYS A 28 5.93 -25.91 -6.34
N PHE A 29 6.49 -25.38 -5.24
CA PHE A 29 7.91 -25.40 -4.98
C PHE A 29 8.17 -25.99 -3.59
N ARG A 30 9.36 -26.54 -3.41
CA ARG A 30 9.83 -27.06 -2.12
C ARG A 30 11.24 -26.53 -1.88
N VAL A 31 11.42 -25.76 -0.82
CA VAL A 31 12.65 -25.02 -0.53
C VAL A 31 13.22 -25.47 0.81
N PRO A 32 14.56 -25.62 0.94
CA PRO A 32 15.18 -25.94 2.24
C PRO A 32 14.90 -24.84 3.25
N TYR A 33 14.42 -25.24 4.43
CA TYR A 33 14.18 -24.30 5.53
C TYR A 33 15.51 -23.86 6.16
N ARG A 34 15.58 -22.58 6.50
CA ARG A 34 16.61 -21.99 7.35
C ARG A 34 15.95 -21.13 8.42
N HIS A 35 16.52 -21.12 9.62
CA HIS A 35 16.01 -20.31 10.71
C HIS A 35 15.96 -18.80 10.32
N GLY A 36 14.87 -18.14 10.66
CA GLY A 36 14.67 -16.73 10.35
C GLY A 36 14.30 -16.41 8.90
N MET A 37 13.99 -17.42 8.05
CA MET A 37 13.53 -17.18 6.69
C MET A 37 12.21 -16.39 6.67
N ASN A 38 12.13 -15.47 5.71
CA ASN A 38 10.91 -14.80 5.30
C ASN A 38 10.53 -15.20 3.86
N VAL A 39 9.42 -14.68 3.35
CA VAL A 39 8.96 -14.98 1.99
C VAL A 39 9.96 -14.53 0.92
N ILE A 40 10.69 -13.42 1.14
CA ILE A 40 11.77 -13.00 0.23
C ILE A 40 12.84 -14.07 0.12
N SER A 41 13.24 -14.66 1.26
CA SER A 41 14.26 -15.74 1.28
C SER A 41 13.81 -16.95 0.44
N ILE A 42 12.51 -17.31 0.50
CA ILE A 42 11.94 -18.37 -0.33
C ILE A 42 12.05 -18.02 -1.82
N LEU A 43 11.60 -16.82 -2.21
CA LEU A 43 11.62 -16.37 -3.60
C LEU A 43 13.05 -16.31 -4.17
N MET A 44 14.01 -15.90 -3.36
CA MET A 44 15.43 -15.92 -3.74
C MET A 44 15.98 -17.35 -3.94
N GLU A 45 15.57 -18.32 -3.12
CA GLU A 45 15.97 -19.73 -3.30
C GLU A 45 15.35 -20.31 -4.58
N ILE A 46 14.07 -20.03 -4.85
CA ILE A 46 13.40 -20.45 -6.09
C ILE A 46 14.07 -19.78 -7.30
N GLN A 47 14.47 -18.52 -7.19
CA GLN A 47 15.17 -17.82 -8.28
C GLN A 47 16.54 -18.42 -8.62
N LYS A 48 17.28 -18.89 -7.61
CA LYS A 48 18.57 -19.59 -7.83
C LYS A 48 18.40 -20.91 -8.53
N ASN A 49 17.34 -21.64 -8.22
CA ASN A 49 17.05 -22.96 -8.80
C ASN A 49 15.55 -23.09 -9.10
N PRO A 50 15.10 -22.58 -10.26
CA PRO A 50 13.69 -22.57 -10.63
C PRO A 50 13.21 -23.96 -11.05
N VAL A 51 13.09 -24.86 -10.09
CA VAL A 51 12.60 -26.22 -10.25
C VAL A 51 11.39 -26.43 -9.35
N THR A 52 10.30 -26.89 -9.92
CA THR A 52 9.06 -27.19 -9.20
C THR A 52 9.22 -28.41 -8.28
N ALA A 53 8.29 -28.63 -7.38
CA ALA A 53 8.34 -29.74 -6.43
C ALA A 53 8.31 -31.14 -7.09
N ASP A 54 7.80 -31.24 -8.32
CA ASP A 54 7.81 -32.44 -9.18
C ASP A 54 9.06 -32.55 -10.08
N GLY A 55 10.05 -31.69 -9.90
CA GLY A 55 11.33 -31.76 -10.61
C GLY A 55 11.35 -31.09 -11.98
N LYS A 56 10.29 -30.40 -12.40
CA LYS A 56 10.21 -29.70 -13.68
C LYS A 56 10.91 -28.35 -13.62
N LYS A 57 11.79 -28.06 -14.57
CA LYS A 57 12.37 -26.72 -14.74
C LYS A 57 11.31 -25.73 -15.20
N THR A 58 11.29 -24.55 -14.59
CA THR A 58 10.38 -23.45 -14.92
C THR A 58 11.16 -22.13 -15.03
N THR A 59 10.47 -21.06 -15.45
CA THR A 59 11.08 -19.72 -15.48
C THR A 59 11.17 -19.16 -14.05
N PRO A 60 12.19 -18.35 -13.74
CA PRO A 60 12.24 -17.63 -12.47
C PRO A 60 10.96 -16.82 -12.21
N VAL A 61 10.49 -16.82 -10.97
CA VAL A 61 9.34 -16.02 -10.56
C VAL A 61 9.68 -14.54 -10.62
N ALA A 62 8.81 -13.73 -11.23
CA ALA A 62 8.95 -12.28 -11.22
C ALA A 62 8.29 -11.69 -9.96
N TRP A 63 9.00 -10.84 -9.26
CA TRP A 63 8.57 -10.16 -8.03
C TRP A 63 9.44 -8.94 -7.74
N ASP A 64 8.96 -8.03 -6.87
CA ASP A 64 9.68 -6.81 -6.52
C ASP A 64 10.21 -6.85 -5.09
N MET A 65 11.41 -6.31 -4.88
CA MET A 65 11.99 -6.03 -3.57
C MET A 65 12.87 -4.79 -3.62
N ASN A 66 13.11 -4.18 -2.45
CA ASN A 66 14.07 -3.10 -2.33
C ASN A 66 14.69 -3.05 -0.93
N CYS A 67 14.02 -2.45 0.08
CA CYS A 67 14.63 -2.17 1.39
C CYS A 67 14.84 -3.39 2.28
N LEU A 68 14.00 -4.43 2.17
CA LEU A 68 13.95 -5.65 3.00
C LEU A 68 13.61 -5.41 4.49
N GLU A 69 13.23 -4.19 4.87
CA GLU A 69 13.01 -3.72 6.25
C GLU A 69 11.60 -3.14 6.47
N GLU A 70 10.64 -3.51 5.60
CA GLU A 70 9.25 -3.04 5.68
C GLU A 70 9.10 -1.51 5.65
N VAL A 71 9.93 -0.81 4.85
CA VAL A 71 9.92 0.66 4.73
C VAL A 71 9.50 1.15 3.34
N CYS A 72 9.81 0.41 2.26
CA CYS A 72 9.60 0.88 0.89
C CYS A 72 8.29 0.42 0.24
N GLY A 73 7.65 -0.64 0.74
CA GLY A 73 6.41 -1.18 0.18
C GLY A 73 6.54 -1.93 -1.15
N ALA A 74 7.75 -2.14 -1.68
CA ALA A 74 7.95 -2.78 -2.98
C ALA A 74 7.48 -4.24 -3.00
N CYS A 75 7.74 -4.99 -1.93
CA CYS A 75 7.50 -6.43 -1.83
C CYS A 75 6.07 -6.83 -1.40
N SER A 76 5.09 -5.95 -1.62
CA SER A 76 3.67 -6.22 -1.29
C SER A 76 3.11 -7.31 -2.18
N MET A 77 2.49 -8.32 -1.58
CA MET A 77 1.74 -9.37 -2.28
C MET A 77 0.71 -10.00 -1.35
N ILE A 78 -0.11 -10.90 -1.86
CA ILE A 78 -1.04 -11.69 -1.05
C ILE A 78 -0.31 -12.95 -0.58
N ILE A 79 -0.25 -13.15 0.73
CA ILE A 79 0.38 -14.31 1.36
C ILE A 79 -0.69 -15.02 2.21
N ASN A 80 -1.01 -16.26 1.87
CA ASN A 80 -2.08 -17.03 2.51
C ASN A 80 -3.41 -16.26 2.57
N GLY A 81 -3.77 -15.60 1.47
CA GLY A 81 -5.00 -14.82 1.32
C GLY A 81 -5.01 -13.46 2.03
N ARG A 82 -3.87 -12.99 2.56
CA ARG A 82 -3.75 -11.69 3.23
C ARG A 82 -2.73 -10.80 2.52
N PRO A 83 -3.08 -9.57 2.13
CA PRO A 83 -2.12 -8.63 1.57
C PRO A 83 -1.16 -8.14 2.66
N GLN A 84 0.14 -8.31 2.45
CA GLN A 84 1.19 -7.94 3.40
C GLN A 84 2.56 -7.79 2.73
N GLN A 85 3.57 -7.41 3.50
CA GLN A 85 4.95 -7.29 3.02
C GLN A 85 5.67 -8.64 3.12
N SER A 86 6.28 -9.09 2.04
CA SER A 86 7.02 -10.36 2.00
C SER A 86 8.28 -10.35 2.86
N CYS A 87 8.92 -9.18 3.02
CA CYS A 87 10.15 -9.05 3.81
C CYS A 87 9.94 -9.22 5.32
N SER A 88 8.72 -8.91 5.84
CA SER A 88 8.37 -9.10 7.26
C SER A 88 7.59 -10.40 7.53
N ALA A 89 7.17 -11.11 6.47
CA ALA A 89 6.41 -12.36 6.58
C ALA A 89 7.35 -13.55 6.89
N LEU A 90 7.56 -13.82 8.18
CA LEU A 90 8.41 -14.92 8.64
C LEU A 90 7.76 -16.29 8.38
N VAL A 91 8.51 -17.22 7.79
CA VAL A 91 8.06 -18.58 7.44
C VAL A 91 7.51 -19.33 8.65
N ASP A 92 8.12 -19.15 9.82
CA ASP A 92 7.69 -19.83 11.06
C ASP A 92 6.33 -19.36 11.58
N LYS A 93 5.82 -18.23 11.09
CA LYS A 93 4.49 -17.69 11.43
C LYS A 93 3.44 -17.97 10.37
N LEU A 94 3.81 -18.63 9.27
CA LEU A 94 2.91 -18.92 8.16
C LEU A 94 2.48 -20.38 8.13
N THR A 95 1.20 -20.60 7.82
CA THR A 95 0.68 -21.94 7.56
C THR A 95 1.18 -22.44 6.21
N GLN A 96 1.61 -23.69 6.12
CA GLN A 96 2.03 -24.34 4.89
C GLN A 96 0.90 -25.20 4.29
N PRO A 97 0.83 -25.32 2.96
CA PRO A 97 1.70 -24.66 1.99
C PRO A 97 1.53 -23.14 2.03
N ILE A 98 2.65 -22.41 1.87
CA ILE A 98 2.60 -20.94 1.78
C ILE A 98 2.14 -20.57 0.38
N ARG A 99 0.99 -19.90 0.29
CA ARG A 99 0.40 -19.48 -0.99
C ARG A 99 0.74 -18.04 -1.26
N LEU A 100 1.32 -17.77 -2.44
CA LEU A 100 1.73 -16.45 -2.90
C LEU A 100 0.94 -16.05 -4.14
N GLU A 101 0.31 -14.88 -4.09
CA GLU A 101 -0.50 -14.33 -5.17
C GLU A 101 -0.17 -12.85 -5.38
N PRO A 102 -0.27 -12.31 -6.60
CA PRO A 102 -0.17 -10.86 -6.82
C PRO A 102 -1.33 -10.12 -6.14
N MET A 103 -1.15 -8.82 -5.90
CA MET A 103 -2.26 -7.96 -5.46
C MET A 103 -3.26 -7.80 -6.60
N ALA A 104 -4.49 -8.29 -6.43
CA ALA A 104 -5.52 -8.40 -7.48
C ALA A 104 -6.15 -7.05 -7.88
N THR A 105 -6.06 -6.03 -7.03
CA THR A 105 -6.54 -4.66 -7.33
C THR A 105 -5.65 -3.87 -8.28
N PHE A 106 -4.50 -4.42 -8.62
CA PHE A 106 -3.52 -3.79 -9.51
C PHE A 106 -3.29 -4.67 -10.74
N PRO A 107 -3.11 -4.09 -11.94
CA PRO A 107 -2.78 -4.87 -13.13
C PRO A 107 -1.51 -5.70 -12.92
N ILE A 108 -1.58 -6.97 -13.29
CA ILE A 108 -0.46 -7.90 -13.17
C ILE A 108 0.50 -7.67 -14.34
N VAL A 109 1.75 -7.36 -14.04
CA VAL A 109 2.81 -7.28 -15.06
C VAL A 109 3.30 -8.69 -15.40
N ARG A 110 3.69 -9.44 -14.37
CA ARG A 110 4.10 -10.84 -14.47
C ARG A 110 4.17 -11.47 -13.08
N ASP A 111 3.69 -12.69 -12.94
CA ASP A 111 3.69 -13.47 -11.68
C ASP A 111 3.20 -12.64 -10.47
N LEU A 112 4.09 -12.29 -9.53
CA LEU A 112 3.79 -11.53 -8.31
C LEU A 112 4.03 -10.01 -8.48
N GLN A 113 4.54 -9.58 -9.63
CA GLN A 113 4.80 -8.18 -9.94
C GLN A 113 3.56 -7.50 -10.51
N VAL A 114 3.19 -6.34 -9.95
CA VAL A 114 2.00 -5.58 -10.33
C VAL A 114 2.33 -4.12 -10.65
N ASP A 115 1.54 -3.51 -11.55
CA ASP A 115 1.61 -2.08 -11.84
C ASP A 115 0.81 -1.26 -10.82
N ARG A 116 1.49 -0.48 -9.99
CA ARG A 116 0.89 0.40 -8.98
C ARG A 116 0.63 1.82 -9.47
N SER A 117 0.70 2.09 -10.76
CA SER A 117 0.47 3.41 -11.37
C SER A 117 -0.86 4.03 -10.97
N ARG A 118 -1.92 3.21 -10.82
CA ARG A 118 -3.24 3.66 -10.32
C ARG A 118 -3.13 4.39 -8.98
N MET A 119 -2.38 3.84 -8.02
CA MET A 119 -2.20 4.46 -6.71
C MET A 119 -1.44 5.78 -6.82
N PHE A 120 -0.35 5.82 -7.59
CA PHE A 120 0.43 7.05 -7.79
C PHE A 120 -0.36 8.12 -8.55
N ASN A 121 -1.20 7.72 -9.52
CA ASN A 121 -2.10 8.64 -10.22
C ASN A 121 -3.17 9.22 -9.27
N ALA A 122 -3.70 8.40 -8.35
CA ALA A 122 -4.60 8.88 -7.31
C ALA A 122 -3.91 9.89 -6.37
N LEU A 123 -2.65 9.65 -5.99
CA LEU A 123 -1.85 10.61 -5.20
C LEU A 123 -1.63 11.94 -5.96
N LYS A 124 -1.39 11.88 -7.27
CA LYS A 124 -1.29 13.07 -8.12
C LYS A 124 -2.63 13.82 -8.17
N LYS A 125 -3.74 13.12 -8.38
CA LYS A 125 -5.10 13.70 -8.41
C LYS A 125 -5.40 14.51 -7.16
N VAL A 126 -5.01 14.00 -5.99
CA VAL A 126 -5.25 14.66 -4.69
C VAL A 126 -4.13 15.61 -4.28
N LYS A 127 -3.16 15.92 -5.16
CA LYS A 127 -2.02 16.80 -4.87
C LYS A 127 -1.32 16.42 -3.56
N ALA A 128 -0.92 15.14 -3.45
CA ALA A 128 -0.26 14.59 -2.26
C ALA A 128 1.21 15.04 -2.17
N TRP A 129 1.44 16.35 -2.15
CA TRP A 129 2.74 17.01 -1.95
C TRP A 129 2.55 18.42 -1.39
N VAL A 130 3.62 19.04 -0.93
CA VAL A 130 3.68 20.44 -0.57
C VAL A 130 4.38 21.20 -1.71
N PRO A 131 3.70 22.13 -2.39
CA PRO A 131 4.28 22.86 -3.55
C PRO A 131 5.52 23.67 -3.18
N ILE A 132 5.51 24.27 -1.99
CA ILE A 132 6.62 24.99 -1.40
C ILE A 132 6.68 24.60 0.06
N ASP A 133 7.79 24.02 0.52
CA ASP A 133 7.93 23.65 1.93
C ASP A 133 8.16 24.86 2.84
N GLY A 134 8.60 25.98 2.26
CA GLY A 134 8.70 27.28 2.91
C GLY A 134 9.76 27.36 4.02
N THR A 135 10.59 26.33 4.18
CA THR A 135 11.58 26.26 5.26
C THR A 135 13.00 26.50 4.81
N TYR A 136 13.29 26.32 3.53
CA TYR A 136 14.62 26.51 2.98
C TYR A 136 14.96 28.01 2.94
N ASP A 137 16.04 28.41 3.58
CA ASP A 137 16.51 29.79 3.75
C ASP A 137 15.54 30.77 4.45
N LEU A 138 14.39 30.31 4.95
CA LEU A 138 13.39 31.14 5.63
C LEU A 138 13.36 30.97 7.17
N GLY A 139 14.36 30.29 7.72
CA GLY A 139 14.48 30.00 9.13
C GLY A 139 13.70 28.75 9.59
N GLU A 140 13.28 28.70 10.87
CA GLU A 140 12.73 27.51 11.52
C GLU A 140 11.39 27.02 10.94
N GLY A 141 10.79 27.71 10.01
CA GLY A 141 9.46 27.41 9.49
C GLY A 141 8.32 27.62 10.48
N PRO A 142 7.06 27.46 10.06
CA PRO A 142 5.91 27.70 10.89
C PRO A 142 5.77 26.63 11.98
N ARG A 143 5.59 27.07 13.23
CA ARG A 143 5.37 26.19 14.37
C ARG A 143 3.96 25.60 14.35
N MET A 144 3.82 24.36 14.84
CA MET A 144 2.53 23.71 15.02
C MET A 144 2.37 23.13 16.42
N PRO A 145 1.12 23.03 16.96
CA PRO A 145 0.88 22.38 18.24
C PRO A 145 1.33 20.91 18.22
N GLU A 146 1.88 20.42 19.33
CA GLU A 146 2.40 19.06 19.48
C GLU A 146 1.35 17.99 19.13
N ARG A 147 0.10 18.16 19.55
CA ARG A 147 -1.01 17.26 19.18
C ARG A 147 -1.18 17.12 17.65
N LYS A 148 -1.01 18.23 16.92
CA LYS A 148 -1.12 18.23 15.45
C LYS A 148 0.08 17.52 14.84
N ARG A 149 1.29 17.76 15.37
CA ARG A 149 2.51 17.08 14.95
C ARG A 149 2.42 15.57 15.14
N GLN A 150 1.94 15.09 16.29
CA GLN A 150 1.77 13.67 16.56
C GLN A 150 0.87 12.99 15.52
N TRP A 151 -0.26 13.60 15.18
CA TRP A 151 -1.14 13.08 14.12
C TRP A 151 -0.43 13.05 12.75
N ALA A 152 0.27 14.12 12.40
CA ALA A 152 1.02 14.17 11.15
C ALA A 152 2.10 13.08 11.10
N TYR A 153 2.79 12.84 12.22
CA TYR A 153 3.81 11.80 12.31
C TYR A 153 3.24 10.39 12.08
N GLU A 154 2.09 10.06 12.69
CA GLU A 154 1.43 8.77 12.42
C GLU A 154 1.07 8.60 10.94
N LEU A 155 0.56 9.65 10.29
CA LEU A 155 0.20 9.61 8.88
C LEU A 155 1.43 9.53 7.95
N SER A 156 2.54 10.15 8.34
CA SER A 156 3.79 10.16 7.55
C SER A 156 4.48 8.79 7.47
N LYS A 157 4.11 7.84 8.31
CA LYS A 157 4.61 6.44 8.24
C LYS A 157 4.16 5.70 6.97
N CYS A 158 3.26 6.29 6.17
CA CYS A 158 2.76 5.66 4.96
C CYS A 158 3.90 5.47 3.93
N MET A 159 4.18 4.22 3.58
CA MET A 159 5.19 3.85 2.60
C MET A 159 4.61 3.54 1.21
N THR A 160 3.38 3.96 0.94
CA THR A 160 2.70 3.75 -0.36
C THR A 160 2.76 2.31 -0.88
N CYS A 161 2.59 1.33 0.01
CA CYS A 161 2.73 -0.08 -0.33
C CYS A 161 1.53 -0.68 -1.08
N GLY A 162 0.35 -0.04 -1.05
CA GLY A 162 -0.87 -0.52 -1.70
C GLY A 162 -1.68 -1.54 -0.90
N VAL A 163 -1.17 -2.12 0.19
CA VAL A 163 -1.84 -3.15 1.01
C VAL A 163 -3.24 -2.73 1.48
N CYS A 164 -3.42 -1.48 1.89
CA CYS A 164 -4.73 -0.97 2.32
C CYS A 164 -5.72 -0.80 1.16
N MET A 165 -5.25 -0.64 -0.08
CA MET A 165 -6.08 -0.62 -1.28
C MET A 165 -6.51 -2.04 -1.63
N GLU A 166 -5.59 -3.00 -1.60
CA GLU A 166 -5.88 -4.42 -1.83
C GLU A 166 -6.88 -4.98 -0.82
N ALA A 167 -6.77 -4.61 0.45
CA ALA A 167 -7.69 -5.05 1.49
C ALA A 167 -9.08 -4.38 1.42
N CYS A 168 -9.26 -3.32 0.63
CA CYS A 168 -10.48 -2.54 0.60
C CYS A 168 -11.50 -3.09 -0.40
N PRO A 169 -12.71 -3.51 0.02
CA PRO A 169 -13.72 -4.06 -0.88
C PRO A 169 -14.27 -3.04 -1.88
N ASN A 170 -14.07 -1.74 -1.62
CA ASN A 170 -14.52 -0.66 -2.51
C ASN A 170 -13.47 -0.30 -3.58
N VAL A 171 -12.27 -0.86 -3.53
CA VAL A 171 -11.22 -0.68 -4.55
C VAL A 171 -11.24 -1.91 -5.46
N SER A 172 -11.53 -1.71 -6.73
CA SER A 172 -11.48 -2.74 -7.78
C SER A 172 -11.13 -2.11 -9.11
N GLU A 173 -10.82 -2.89 -10.13
CA GLU A 173 -10.55 -2.37 -11.48
C GLU A 173 -11.69 -1.51 -12.04
N LYS A 174 -12.94 -1.83 -11.68
CA LYS A 174 -14.17 -1.14 -12.16
C LYS A 174 -14.61 0.01 -11.29
N ALA A 175 -14.00 0.20 -10.11
CA ALA A 175 -14.38 1.24 -9.17
C ALA A 175 -13.49 2.47 -9.29
N ASP A 176 -14.10 3.66 -9.30
CA ASP A 176 -13.39 4.94 -9.36
C ASP A 176 -12.79 5.34 -8.01
N PHE A 177 -13.08 4.59 -6.94
CA PHE A 177 -12.61 4.92 -5.59
C PHE A 177 -11.08 5.01 -5.53
N ILE A 178 -10.57 6.18 -5.14
CA ILE A 178 -9.13 6.46 -5.06
C ILE A 178 -8.41 5.66 -3.97
N GLY A 179 -9.15 5.09 -3.03
CA GLY A 179 -8.60 4.24 -1.97
C GLY A 179 -8.20 4.97 -0.68
N PRO A 180 -7.93 4.20 0.40
CA PRO A 180 -7.63 4.75 1.72
C PRO A 180 -6.31 5.51 1.81
N ALA A 181 -5.26 5.07 1.10
CA ALA A 181 -3.94 5.70 1.15
C ALA A 181 -3.96 7.14 0.62
N PRO A 182 -4.49 7.45 -0.57
CA PRO A 182 -4.61 8.83 -1.05
C PRO A 182 -5.40 9.73 -0.11
N LEU A 183 -6.53 9.22 0.46
CA LEU A 183 -7.30 9.98 1.45
C LEU A 183 -6.47 10.30 2.69
N SER A 184 -5.69 9.35 3.21
CA SER A 184 -4.80 9.59 4.35
C SER A 184 -3.73 10.65 4.03
N GLN A 185 -3.19 10.65 2.82
CA GLN A 185 -2.22 11.63 2.36
C GLN A 185 -2.84 13.04 2.26
N VAL A 186 -4.08 13.18 1.81
CA VAL A 186 -4.80 14.46 1.85
C VAL A 186 -4.82 15.03 3.28
N ARG A 187 -5.14 14.19 4.28
CA ARG A 187 -5.12 14.64 5.68
C ARG A 187 -3.72 15.05 6.12
N LEU A 188 -2.69 14.26 5.80
CA LEU A 188 -1.30 14.57 6.13
C LEU A 188 -0.91 15.95 5.60
N PHE A 189 -1.09 16.19 4.31
CA PHE A 189 -0.69 17.44 3.66
C PHE A 189 -1.54 18.64 4.08
N ASN A 190 -2.84 18.44 4.40
CA ASN A 190 -3.67 19.47 4.99
C ASN A 190 -3.31 19.77 6.46
N THR A 191 -2.57 18.89 7.12
CA THR A 191 -2.05 19.11 8.47
C THR A 191 -0.74 19.91 8.45
N HIS A 192 0.05 19.79 7.39
CA HIS A 192 1.28 20.54 7.22
C HIS A 192 1.00 22.05 7.15
N PRO A 193 1.74 22.90 7.86
CA PRO A 193 1.47 24.36 7.89
C PRO A 193 1.42 25.01 6.50
N THR A 194 2.43 24.76 5.67
CA THR A 194 2.48 25.26 4.28
C THR A 194 1.51 24.50 3.38
N GLY A 195 1.42 23.16 3.56
CA GLY A 195 0.50 22.33 2.79
C GLY A 195 -0.97 22.71 2.99
N ALA A 196 -1.32 23.28 4.14
CA ALA A 196 -2.67 23.77 4.42
C ALA A 196 -3.13 24.91 3.49
N MET A 197 -2.22 25.62 2.84
CA MET A 197 -2.54 26.67 1.85
C MET A 197 -3.28 26.12 0.62
N ASN A 198 -3.03 24.86 0.25
CA ASN A 198 -3.72 24.17 -0.85
C ASN A 198 -4.82 23.22 -0.37
N LYS A 199 -5.33 23.41 0.86
CA LYS A 199 -6.32 22.51 1.47
C LYS A 199 -7.60 22.41 0.65
N ASP A 200 -8.09 23.53 0.13
CA ASP A 200 -9.37 23.59 -0.58
C ASP A 200 -9.31 22.81 -1.89
N GLU A 201 -8.20 22.88 -2.61
CA GLU A 201 -7.98 22.11 -3.83
C GLU A 201 -7.98 20.60 -3.57
N ARG A 202 -7.32 20.16 -2.47
CA ARG A 202 -7.33 18.75 -2.07
C ARG A 202 -8.70 18.27 -1.62
N LEU A 203 -9.45 19.11 -0.91
CA LEU A 203 -10.82 18.79 -0.51
C LEU A 203 -11.72 18.69 -1.73
N ALA A 204 -11.63 19.62 -2.68
CA ALA A 204 -12.38 19.55 -3.94
C ALA A 204 -12.11 18.22 -4.68
N ALA A 205 -10.86 17.78 -4.75
CA ALA A 205 -10.47 16.54 -5.42
C ALA A 205 -11.07 15.27 -4.79
N ILE A 206 -11.38 15.28 -3.49
CA ILE A 206 -11.95 14.13 -2.77
C ILE A 206 -13.45 14.24 -2.51
N MET A 207 -14.09 15.37 -2.81
CA MET A 207 -15.53 15.55 -2.71
C MET A 207 -16.28 15.10 -3.96
N GLY A 208 -15.60 14.93 -5.09
CA GLY A 208 -16.14 14.43 -6.34
C GLY A 208 -16.16 12.90 -6.43
N ASP A 209 -16.41 12.43 -7.66
CA ASP A 209 -16.48 11.01 -8.00
C ASP A 209 -15.21 10.26 -7.64
N GLY A 210 -15.38 9.07 -7.06
CA GLY A 210 -14.28 8.25 -6.57
C GLY A 210 -13.67 8.72 -5.25
N GLY A 211 -14.21 9.77 -4.63
CA GLY A 211 -13.71 10.36 -3.39
C GLY A 211 -14.31 9.76 -2.10
N LEU A 212 -14.55 10.63 -1.12
CA LEU A 212 -14.99 10.23 0.23
C LEU A 212 -16.30 9.45 0.27
N ALA A 213 -17.25 9.78 -0.60
CA ALA A 213 -18.56 9.12 -0.66
C ALA A 213 -18.48 7.64 -1.03
N ASN A 214 -17.40 7.22 -1.68
CA ASN A 214 -17.19 5.83 -2.08
C ASN A 214 -16.59 4.95 -0.97
N CYS A 215 -16.29 5.51 0.21
CA CYS A 215 -15.79 4.75 1.34
C CYS A 215 -16.94 4.05 2.10
N GLY A 216 -17.04 2.72 2.01
CA GLY A 216 -18.02 1.90 2.75
C GLY A 216 -17.67 1.64 4.21
N ASN A 217 -16.60 2.24 4.76
CA ASN A 217 -16.16 2.09 6.16
C ASN A 217 -15.97 0.64 6.65
N SER A 218 -15.51 -0.26 5.78
CA SER A 218 -15.26 -1.68 6.10
C SER A 218 -14.12 -1.90 7.10
N GLN A 219 -13.25 -0.92 7.32
CA GLN A 219 -12.09 -0.92 8.22
C GLN A 219 -10.96 -1.91 7.87
N ASN A 220 -11.10 -2.72 6.85
CA ASN A 220 -10.07 -3.67 6.41
C ASN A 220 -8.72 -2.97 6.14
N CYS A 221 -8.76 -1.73 5.67
CA CYS A 221 -7.56 -0.95 5.41
C CYS A 221 -6.73 -0.66 6.67
N VAL A 222 -7.37 -0.48 7.83
CA VAL A 222 -6.69 -0.29 9.12
C VAL A 222 -6.09 -1.61 9.59
N ALA A 223 -6.88 -2.70 9.52
CA ALA A 223 -6.45 -4.03 9.94
C ALA A 223 -5.25 -4.55 9.11
N ALA A 224 -5.21 -4.22 7.82
CA ALA A 224 -4.16 -4.67 6.90
C ALA A 224 -2.91 -3.76 6.91
N CYS A 225 -2.99 -2.53 7.45
CA CYS A 225 -1.89 -1.57 7.37
C CYS A 225 -0.66 -2.03 8.18
N PRO A 226 0.50 -2.31 7.55
CA PRO A 226 1.69 -2.77 8.26
C PRO A 226 2.28 -1.69 9.20
N LYS A 227 1.92 -0.41 8.98
CA LYS A 227 2.36 0.72 9.81
C LYS A 227 1.33 1.16 10.86
N GLY A 228 0.20 0.45 10.97
CA GLY A 228 -0.85 0.78 11.95
C GLY A 228 -1.47 2.18 11.79
N ILE A 229 -1.49 2.71 10.56
CA ILE A 229 -2.01 4.06 10.31
C ILE A 229 -3.53 4.08 10.56
N PRO A 230 -4.06 5.06 11.33
CA PRO A 230 -5.48 5.15 11.65
C PRO A 230 -6.29 5.72 10.46
N LEU A 231 -6.41 4.94 9.38
CA LEU A 231 -6.99 5.36 8.10
C LEU A 231 -8.46 5.79 8.25
N THR A 232 -9.27 5.03 8.99
CA THR A 232 -10.69 5.38 9.19
C THR A 232 -10.87 6.67 9.98
N THR A 233 -10.01 6.94 10.96
CA THR A 233 -9.98 8.23 11.66
C THR A 233 -9.61 9.38 10.72
N SER A 234 -8.71 9.13 9.76
CA SER A 234 -8.37 10.11 8.73
C SER A 234 -9.55 10.41 7.82
N ILE A 235 -10.27 9.38 7.38
CA ILE A 235 -11.47 9.53 6.54
C ILE A 235 -12.57 10.28 7.27
N ALA A 236 -12.83 9.97 8.55
CA ALA A 236 -13.79 10.69 9.36
C ALA A 236 -13.45 12.19 9.52
N ALA A 237 -12.17 12.51 9.74
CA ALA A 237 -11.71 13.89 9.80
C ALA A 237 -11.86 14.64 8.46
N LEU A 238 -11.64 13.94 7.34
CA LEU A 238 -11.84 14.49 6.00
C LEU A 238 -13.33 14.69 5.66
N ASN A 239 -14.21 13.78 6.06
CA ASN A 239 -15.66 13.93 5.92
C ASN A 239 -16.13 15.22 6.62
N ARG A 240 -15.69 15.44 7.86
CA ARG A 240 -15.99 16.70 8.58
C ARG A 240 -15.45 17.93 7.84
N ALA A 241 -14.19 17.85 7.33
CA ALA A 241 -13.59 18.98 6.62
C ALA A 241 -14.30 19.26 5.30
N ALA A 242 -14.70 18.21 4.56
CA ALA A 242 -15.46 18.33 3.32
C ALA A 242 -16.85 18.94 3.55
N THR A 243 -17.55 18.54 4.62
CA THR A 243 -18.83 19.15 5.01
C THR A 243 -18.69 20.64 5.26
N VAL A 244 -17.67 21.05 6.02
CA VAL A 244 -17.39 22.49 6.27
C VAL A 244 -17.07 23.21 4.97
N GLN A 245 -16.31 22.58 4.06
CA GLN A 245 -15.98 23.17 2.76
C GLN A 245 -17.22 23.32 1.88
N MET A 246 -18.11 22.35 1.90
CA MET A 246 -19.39 22.42 1.16
C MET A 246 -20.22 23.65 1.62
N PHE A 247 -20.35 23.87 2.91
CA PHE A 247 -21.02 25.05 3.44
C PHE A 247 -20.33 26.36 3.04
N LYS A 248 -19.00 26.42 3.09
CA LYS A 248 -18.26 27.59 2.62
C LYS A 248 -18.51 27.86 1.13
N ASN A 249 -18.51 26.82 0.29
CA ASN A 249 -18.76 26.97 -1.14
C ASN A 249 -20.20 27.45 -1.41
N PHE A 250 -21.17 26.98 -0.61
CA PHE A 250 -22.57 27.36 -0.75
C PHE A 250 -22.85 28.82 -0.31
N PHE A 251 -22.30 29.22 0.84
CA PHE A 251 -22.54 30.55 1.39
C PHE A 251 -21.50 31.60 0.95
N GLY A 252 -20.35 31.18 0.46
CA GLY A 252 -19.27 32.09 0.05
C GLY A 252 -19.38 32.57 -1.39
N SER A 253 -20.27 31.99 -2.20
CA SER A 253 -20.50 32.40 -3.58
C SER A 253 -21.28 33.72 -3.73
N ASP A 254 -21.92 34.22 -2.67
CA ASP A 254 -22.78 35.40 -2.72
C ASP A 254 -22.10 36.74 -2.31
N HIS A 255 -20.79 36.73 -2.02
CA HIS A 255 -20.12 37.96 -1.53
C HIS A 255 -18.92 38.43 -2.37
N MET A 256 -18.81 37.98 -3.64
CA MET A 256 -17.87 38.60 -4.58
C MET A 256 -18.60 38.95 -5.91
N VAL A 257 -19.38 40.03 -5.85
CA VAL A 257 -19.74 40.87 -6.97
C VAL A 257 -19.30 42.28 -6.63
#